data_03e4561d0a0f9ee1dbd1230e9fe9120f
#
_entry.id   03e4561d0a0f9ee1dbd1230e9fe9120f
#
_cell.length_a   1.000
_cell.length_b   1.000
_cell.length_c   1.000
_cell.angle_alpha   90.00
_cell.angle_beta   90.00
_cell.angle_gamma   90.00
#
_symmetry.space_group_name_H-M   'P 1'
#
loop_
_entity.id
_entity.type
_entity.pdbx_description
1 polymer ?
#
loop_
_entity_poly.entity_id
_entity_poly.type
_entity_poly.pdbx_seq_one_letter_code
_entity_poly.pdbx_strand_id
1 'polypeptide(L)'
;MFHRLLVAVAIGSAVSMGASAQALPKHQFKVIGLNGPTVASIVDEVPFWRETLTKASNGSITADITPLDQMSIDDKTMLRLLRLGVMDFAGMDISKMAGDDPRFEGCDLAGITLDADKARAGCEAYRGVIDRQMQKNWNAKLLAIGGNPPQVFWCRSVLGGLNDLKGKKVRVFNNTMRDFLSGIGATAVSMAFGEVVPALSAGVVDCAVTGSLSGNTAGWPEVTKSLYPMSLGWSINVLAVNLTTWNRLDKRVQDFMLGEVKAYENKMWATLKKADAEADSCNTGKQPCTMGKLANITIVPVKPAEAETHKKLVEGAVLAGFAKRCGAECVAEWNNTVGKALGLRAPAP
;
A
#
# COMPACT_ATOMS: atom_id res chain seq x y z
N MET A 1 -72.45 -40.72 -41.19
CA MET A 1 -71.02 -41.04 -41.22
C MET A 1 -70.27 -39.84 -40.64
N PHE A 2 -69.84 -39.90 -39.39
CA PHE A 2 -69.12 -38.82 -38.71
C PHE A 2 -67.67 -39.28 -38.50
N HIS A 3 -66.71 -38.56 -39.14
CA HIS A 3 -65.29 -38.75 -38.92
C HIS A 3 -64.86 -37.84 -37.76
N ARG A 4 -64.37 -38.45 -36.68
CA ARG A 4 -63.70 -37.75 -35.58
C ARG A 4 -62.21 -37.64 -35.88
N LEU A 5 -61.70 -36.42 -36.06
CA LEU A 5 -60.29 -36.12 -36.08
C LEU A 5 -59.78 -36.07 -34.66
N LEU A 6 -58.81 -36.92 -34.31
CA LEU A 6 -58.03 -36.85 -33.07
C LEU A 6 -56.80 -35.97 -33.32
N VAL A 7 -56.75 -34.83 -32.65
CA VAL A 7 -55.56 -33.98 -32.60
C VAL A 7 -54.70 -34.41 -31.43
N ALA A 8 -53.56 -34.99 -31.71
CA ALA A 8 -52.54 -35.29 -30.68
C ALA A 8 -51.70 -34.05 -30.41
N VAL A 9 -51.84 -33.48 -29.20
CA VAL A 9 -51.01 -32.39 -28.70
C VAL A 9 -49.71 -32.99 -28.11
N ALA A 10 -48.59 -32.84 -28.80
CA ALA A 10 -47.27 -33.19 -28.29
C ALA A 10 -46.81 -32.10 -27.32
N ILE A 11 -46.79 -32.36 -26.03
CA ILE A 11 -46.19 -31.50 -25.01
C ILE A 11 -44.68 -31.73 -25.04
N GLY A 12 -43.95 -30.84 -25.69
CA GLY A 12 -42.51 -30.80 -25.67
C GLY A 12 -42.02 -30.27 -24.32
N SER A 13 -41.51 -31.16 -23.45
CA SER A 13 -40.82 -30.79 -22.20
C SER A 13 -39.48 -30.18 -22.55
N ALA A 14 -39.37 -28.83 -22.49
CA ALA A 14 -38.09 -28.13 -22.56
C ALA A 14 -37.34 -28.43 -21.25
N VAL A 15 -36.38 -29.35 -21.31
CA VAL A 15 -35.38 -29.53 -20.24
C VAL A 15 -34.45 -28.34 -20.29
N SER A 16 -34.69 -27.35 -19.43
CA SER A 16 -33.71 -26.28 -19.16
C SER A 16 -32.50 -26.92 -18.48
N MET A 17 -31.43 -27.20 -19.26
CA MET A 17 -30.12 -27.47 -18.71
C MET A 17 -29.64 -26.20 -18.02
N GLY A 18 -29.93 -26.05 -16.75
CA GLY A 18 -29.27 -25.12 -15.87
C GLY A 18 -27.78 -25.48 -15.90
N ALA A 19 -26.96 -24.62 -16.49
CA ALA A 19 -25.50 -24.73 -16.37
C ALA A 19 -25.16 -24.61 -14.88
N SER A 20 -24.98 -25.75 -14.19
CA SER A 20 -24.39 -25.77 -12.86
C SER A 20 -23.03 -25.12 -12.97
N ALA A 21 -22.88 -23.90 -12.45
CA ALA A 21 -21.58 -23.29 -12.31
C ALA A 21 -20.70 -24.27 -11.51
N GLN A 22 -19.74 -24.87 -12.19
CA GLN A 22 -18.87 -25.88 -11.59
C GLN A 22 -18.13 -25.24 -10.43
N ALA A 23 -18.24 -25.80 -9.22
CA ALA A 23 -17.59 -25.29 -8.02
C ALA A 23 -16.08 -25.10 -8.24
N LEU A 24 -15.53 -24.06 -7.63
CA LEU A 24 -14.09 -23.81 -7.68
C LEU A 24 -13.32 -24.95 -6.98
N PRO A 25 -12.15 -25.34 -7.48
CA PRO A 25 -11.25 -26.22 -6.74
C PRO A 25 -10.92 -25.65 -5.37
N LYS A 26 -10.76 -26.53 -4.38
CA LYS A 26 -10.40 -26.11 -3.02
C LYS A 26 -8.92 -25.70 -2.94
N HIS A 27 -8.68 -24.53 -2.35
CA HIS A 27 -7.34 -24.05 -2.05
C HIS A 27 -7.30 -23.41 -0.66
N GLN A 28 -6.20 -23.63 0.05
CA GLN A 28 -5.84 -22.90 1.26
C GLN A 28 -4.50 -22.21 1.02
N PHE A 29 -4.53 -20.89 0.98
CA PHE A 29 -3.34 -20.10 0.70
C PHE A 29 -2.64 -19.67 1.99
N LYS A 30 -1.31 -19.67 1.97
CA LYS A 30 -0.45 -19.08 2.99
C LYS A 30 -0.11 -17.65 2.62
N VAL A 31 -0.46 -16.71 3.49
CA VAL A 31 -0.30 -15.27 3.25
C VAL A 31 0.52 -14.64 4.37
N ILE A 32 1.52 -13.84 4.03
CA ILE A 32 2.10 -12.87 4.95
C ILE A 32 1.60 -11.49 4.54
N GLY A 33 0.89 -10.82 5.46
CA GLY A 33 0.23 -9.56 5.19
C GLY A 33 1.07 -8.34 5.60
N LEU A 34 0.44 -7.18 5.47
CA LEU A 34 0.97 -5.90 5.93
C LEU A 34 1.15 -5.88 7.46
N ASN A 35 1.79 -4.83 7.99
CA ASN A 35 1.86 -4.62 9.44
C ASN A 35 0.46 -4.49 10.05
N GLY A 36 0.14 -5.34 11.02
CA GLY A 36 -1.20 -5.49 11.61
C GLY A 36 -1.85 -4.21 12.10
N PRO A 37 -1.13 -3.30 12.79
CA PRO A 37 -1.72 -2.06 13.29
C PRO A 37 -2.07 -1.01 12.22
N THR A 38 -1.71 -1.21 10.95
CA THR A 38 -2.02 -0.24 9.89
C THR A 38 -3.48 -0.29 9.46
N VAL A 39 -4.02 0.84 9.02
CA VAL A 39 -5.41 0.94 8.52
C VAL A 39 -5.64 -0.04 7.36
N ALA A 40 -4.69 -0.12 6.42
CA ALA A 40 -4.79 -1.03 5.28
C ALA A 40 -4.87 -2.51 5.71
N SER A 41 -4.16 -2.91 6.77
CA SER A 41 -4.25 -4.27 7.30
C SER A 41 -5.58 -4.53 8.00
N ILE A 42 -5.97 -3.64 8.94
CA ILE A 42 -7.16 -3.83 9.79
C ILE A 42 -8.46 -3.81 8.98
N VAL A 43 -8.58 -2.83 8.06
CA VAL A 43 -9.84 -2.54 7.37
C VAL A 43 -9.99 -3.32 6.06
N ASP A 44 -8.88 -3.56 5.39
CA ASP A 44 -8.92 -4.11 4.03
C ASP A 44 -8.31 -5.51 3.93
N GLU A 45 -7.04 -5.71 4.28
CA GLU A 45 -6.31 -6.92 3.94
C GLU A 45 -6.75 -8.14 4.75
N VAL A 46 -6.77 -8.03 6.08
CA VAL A 46 -7.16 -9.17 6.94
C VAL A 46 -8.61 -9.59 6.70
N PRO A 47 -9.61 -8.67 6.60
CA PRO A 47 -10.98 -9.04 6.24
C PRO A 47 -11.10 -9.63 4.82
N PHE A 48 -10.31 -9.16 3.85
CA PHE A 48 -10.30 -9.73 2.50
C PHE A 48 -9.92 -11.21 2.52
N TRP A 49 -8.82 -11.56 3.18
CA TRP A 49 -8.32 -12.93 3.23
C TRP A 49 -9.16 -13.86 4.11
N ARG A 50 -9.57 -13.41 5.30
CA ARG A 50 -10.27 -14.27 6.27
C ARG A 50 -11.75 -14.44 5.96
N GLU A 51 -12.41 -13.42 5.41
CA GLU A 51 -13.86 -13.38 5.30
C GLU A 51 -14.32 -13.29 3.84
N THR A 52 -13.88 -12.25 3.12
CA THR A 52 -14.41 -11.91 1.79
C THR A 52 -14.19 -13.03 0.80
N LEU A 53 -12.96 -13.51 0.65
CA LEU A 53 -12.61 -14.61 -0.26
C LEU A 53 -13.33 -15.91 0.07
N THR A 54 -13.35 -16.27 1.36
CA THR A 54 -14.02 -17.49 1.83
C THR A 54 -15.51 -17.45 1.49
N LYS A 55 -16.18 -16.31 1.77
CA LYS A 55 -17.58 -16.12 1.48
C LYS A 55 -17.88 -16.11 -0.02
N ALA A 56 -17.11 -15.35 -0.80
CA ALA A 56 -17.32 -15.23 -2.25
C ALA A 56 -17.09 -16.55 -2.99
N SER A 57 -16.17 -17.41 -2.49
CA SER A 57 -15.88 -18.72 -3.07
C SER A 57 -16.74 -19.87 -2.52
N ASN A 58 -17.76 -19.58 -1.69
CA ASN A 58 -18.53 -20.59 -0.96
C ASN A 58 -17.62 -21.59 -0.21
N GLY A 59 -16.55 -21.10 0.44
CA GLY A 59 -15.59 -21.89 1.20
C GLY A 59 -14.58 -22.69 0.37
N SER A 60 -14.56 -22.52 -0.94
CA SER A 60 -13.58 -23.20 -1.81
C SER A 60 -12.18 -22.61 -1.68
N ILE A 61 -12.08 -21.29 -1.49
CA ILE A 61 -10.83 -20.57 -1.30
C ILE A 61 -10.76 -20.06 0.13
N THR A 62 -9.72 -20.47 0.85
CA THR A 62 -9.41 -20.00 2.21
C THR A 62 -7.97 -19.52 2.29
N ALA A 63 -7.65 -18.72 3.29
CA ALA A 63 -6.28 -18.26 3.52
C ALA A 63 -5.92 -18.26 5.00
N ASP A 64 -4.67 -18.63 5.26
CA ASP A 64 -4.02 -18.44 6.55
C ASP A 64 -3.13 -17.20 6.44
N ILE A 65 -3.65 -16.07 6.93
CA ILE A 65 -2.93 -14.79 6.90
C ILE A 65 -2.33 -14.47 8.27
N THR A 66 -1.03 -14.18 8.27
CA THR A 66 -0.29 -13.66 9.43
C THR A 66 0.24 -12.26 9.09
N PRO A 67 -0.11 -11.22 9.87
CA PRO A 67 0.49 -9.89 9.74
C PRO A 67 2.01 -9.92 9.95
N LEU A 68 2.73 -9.09 9.21
CA LEU A 68 4.20 -9.08 9.17
C LEU A 68 4.85 -8.82 10.55
N ASP A 69 4.28 -7.91 11.33
CA ASP A 69 4.78 -7.55 12.67
C ASP A 69 4.65 -8.68 13.70
N GLN A 70 3.87 -9.72 13.41
CA GLN A 70 3.79 -10.96 14.20
C GLN A 70 4.82 -12.01 13.77
N MET A 71 5.58 -11.71 12.72
CA MET A 71 6.65 -12.56 12.21
C MET A 71 8.00 -11.95 12.57
N SER A 72 8.96 -12.75 12.96
CA SER A 72 10.34 -12.29 13.16
C SER A 72 11.09 -12.16 11.82
N ILE A 73 10.51 -11.39 10.88
CA ILE A 73 10.99 -11.23 9.51
C ILE A 73 11.24 -9.74 9.25
N ASP A 74 12.40 -9.43 8.67
CA ASP A 74 12.66 -8.09 8.13
C ASP A 74 11.78 -7.89 6.88
N ASP A 75 10.96 -6.83 6.90
CA ASP A 75 10.05 -6.49 5.80
C ASP A 75 10.77 -6.29 4.45
N LYS A 76 12.05 -5.92 4.46
CA LYS A 76 12.89 -5.82 3.27
C LYS A 76 13.17 -7.16 2.59
N THR A 77 12.92 -8.27 3.26
CA THR A 77 13.14 -9.61 2.71
C THR A 77 11.89 -10.25 2.12
N MET A 78 10.73 -9.60 2.22
CA MET A 78 9.44 -10.16 1.82
C MET A 78 9.41 -10.69 0.38
N LEU A 79 9.94 -9.91 -0.55
CA LEU A 79 9.97 -10.30 -1.97
C LEU A 79 10.87 -11.54 -2.21
N ARG A 80 11.97 -11.66 -1.47
CA ARG A 80 12.87 -12.83 -1.54
C ARG A 80 12.18 -14.08 -0.98
N LEU A 81 11.45 -13.94 0.13
CA LEU A 81 10.70 -15.05 0.73
C LEU A 81 9.54 -15.49 -0.15
N LEU A 82 8.84 -14.55 -0.78
CA LEU A 82 7.80 -14.85 -1.77
C LEU A 82 8.40 -15.61 -2.97
N ARG A 83 9.55 -15.16 -3.49
CA ARG A 83 10.28 -15.85 -4.57
C ARG A 83 10.57 -17.31 -4.23
N LEU A 84 10.96 -17.59 -2.99
CA LEU A 84 11.30 -18.94 -2.50
C LEU A 84 10.06 -19.80 -2.21
N GLY A 85 8.85 -19.26 -2.30
CA GLY A 85 7.61 -19.99 -2.00
C GLY A 85 7.39 -20.25 -0.51
N VAL A 86 7.97 -19.44 0.39
CA VAL A 86 7.71 -19.51 1.84
C VAL A 86 6.24 -19.18 2.14
N MET A 87 5.64 -18.29 1.34
CA MET A 87 4.22 -17.98 1.28
C MET A 87 3.74 -18.02 -0.16
N ASP A 88 2.43 -18.17 -0.36
CA ASP A 88 1.78 -18.10 -1.67
C ASP A 88 1.56 -16.66 -2.10
N PHE A 89 1.08 -15.81 -1.18
CA PHE A 89 0.80 -14.39 -1.39
C PHE A 89 1.49 -13.54 -0.33
N ALA A 90 1.84 -12.31 -0.71
CA ALA A 90 2.41 -11.33 0.20
C ALA A 90 1.80 -9.95 -0.02
N GLY A 91 1.32 -9.34 1.08
CA GLY A 91 1.07 -7.90 1.18
C GLY A 91 2.34 -7.19 1.65
N MET A 92 2.83 -6.17 0.91
CA MET A 92 4.08 -5.51 1.26
C MET A 92 4.10 -4.05 0.82
N ASP A 93 4.81 -3.19 1.57
CA ASP A 93 5.19 -1.85 1.09
C ASP A 93 6.31 -2.02 0.07
N ILE A 94 6.01 -1.72 -1.19
CA ILE A 94 6.92 -1.99 -2.30
C ILE A 94 8.20 -1.15 -2.23
N SER A 95 8.16 0.04 -1.65
CA SER A 95 9.32 0.93 -1.54
C SER A 95 10.43 0.38 -0.65
N LYS A 96 10.10 -0.52 0.28
CA LYS A 96 11.07 -1.20 1.15
C LYS A 96 11.93 -2.22 0.40
N MET A 97 11.46 -2.69 -0.75
CA MET A 97 12.20 -3.60 -1.64
C MET A 97 13.20 -2.86 -2.55
N ALA A 98 13.30 -1.55 -2.45
CA ALA A 98 14.15 -0.72 -3.31
C ALA A 98 15.65 -1.00 -3.17
N GLY A 99 16.08 -1.63 -2.08
CA GLY A 99 17.45 -2.15 -1.94
C GLY A 99 17.77 -3.28 -2.92
N ASP A 100 16.75 -3.99 -3.38
CA ASP A 100 16.87 -5.07 -4.35
C ASP A 100 16.72 -4.55 -5.80
N ASP A 101 15.80 -3.61 -6.03
CA ASP A 101 15.63 -2.91 -7.30
C ASP A 101 15.06 -1.50 -7.06
N PRO A 102 15.83 -0.43 -7.38
CA PRO A 102 15.38 0.95 -7.20
C PRO A 102 14.08 1.32 -7.91
N ARG A 103 13.67 0.57 -8.95
CA ARG A 103 12.37 0.75 -9.60
C ARG A 103 11.20 0.64 -8.64
N PHE A 104 11.33 -0.14 -7.57
CA PHE A 104 10.27 -0.31 -6.58
C PHE A 104 9.97 0.93 -5.73
N GLU A 105 10.83 1.96 -5.77
CA GLU A 105 10.50 3.28 -5.22
C GLU A 105 9.59 4.10 -6.15
N GLY A 106 9.60 3.81 -7.46
CA GLY A 106 9.22 4.75 -8.52
C GLY A 106 7.81 5.32 -8.46
N CYS A 107 6.82 4.60 -7.91
CA CYS A 107 5.46 5.12 -7.92
C CYS A 107 5.10 5.96 -6.68
N ASP A 108 5.93 5.94 -5.62
CA ASP A 108 5.69 6.70 -4.38
C ASP A 108 6.97 7.33 -3.84
N LEU A 109 7.65 8.11 -4.68
CA LEU A 109 8.77 8.93 -4.23
C LEU A 109 8.27 9.99 -3.24
N ALA A 110 9.05 10.27 -2.19
CA ALA A 110 8.63 11.14 -1.12
C ALA A 110 8.15 12.51 -1.61
N GLY A 111 6.88 12.82 -1.38
CA GLY A 111 6.26 14.11 -1.67
C GLY A 111 5.91 14.39 -3.14
N ILE A 112 6.07 13.44 -4.08
CA ILE A 112 5.72 13.69 -5.50
C ILE A 112 4.23 13.88 -5.74
N THR A 113 3.38 13.37 -4.83
CA THR A 113 1.93 13.60 -4.88
C THR A 113 1.39 13.94 -3.51
N LEU A 114 0.46 14.92 -3.47
CA LEU A 114 -0.27 15.32 -2.26
C LEU A 114 -1.76 14.96 -2.37
N ASP A 115 -2.14 14.25 -3.42
CA ASP A 115 -3.51 13.88 -3.75
C ASP A 115 -3.59 12.38 -4.07
N ALA A 116 -4.54 11.69 -3.46
CA ALA A 116 -4.70 10.24 -3.56
C ALA A 116 -5.02 9.76 -4.98
N ASP A 117 -5.78 10.54 -5.76
CA ASP A 117 -6.12 10.17 -7.13
C ASP A 117 -4.91 10.30 -8.05
N LYS A 118 -4.07 11.33 -7.84
CA LYS A 118 -2.78 11.47 -8.54
C LYS A 118 -1.82 10.36 -8.16
N ALA A 119 -1.74 9.98 -6.87
CA ALA A 119 -0.94 8.85 -6.43
C ALA A 119 -1.38 7.55 -7.12
N ARG A 120 -2.70 7.30 -7.15
CA ARG A 120 -3.26 6.14 -7.87
C ARG A 120 -2.92 6.19 -9.36
N ALA A 121 -3.10 7.33 -10.01
CA ALA A 121 -2.79 7.47 -11.44
C ALA A 121 -1.32 7.25 -11.76
N GLY A 122 -0.39 7.77 -10.93
CA GLY A 122 1.05 7.54 -11.06
C GLY A 122 1.42 6.08 -10.91
N CYS A 123 0.91 5.40 -9.87
CA CYS A 123 1.18 3.99 -9.64
C CYS A 123 0.55 3.09 -10.71
N GLU A 124 -0.64 3.43 -11.23
CA GLU A 124 -1.27 2.69 -12.32
C GLU A 124 -0.46 2.82 -13.62
N ALA A 125 0.07 4.01 -13.92
CA ALA A 125 0.98 4.22 -15.06
C ALA A 125 2.28 3.40 -14.91
N TYR A 126 2.69 3.08 -13.69
CA TYR A 126 3.91 2.33 -13.36
C TYR A 126 3.69 0.84 -13.10
N ARG A 127 2.44 0.39 -13.02
CA ARG A 127 2.06 -1.02 -12.74
C ARG A 127 2.82 -2.01 -13.59
N GLY A 128 2.89 -1.77 -14.90
CA GLY A 128 3.58 -2.65 -15.83
C GLY A 128 5.08 -2.76 -15.60
N VAL A 129 5.72 -1.71 -15.07
CA VAL A 129 7.14 -1.71 -14.70
C VAL A 129 7.36 -2.62 -13.49
N ILE A 130 6.56 -2.42 -12.43
CA ILE A 130 6.64 -3.23 -11.21
C ILE A 130 6.40 -4.71 -11.54
N ASP A 131 5.33 -5.02 -12.27
CA ASP A 131 4.96 -6.42 -12.59
C ASP A 131 6.04 -7.11 -13.43
N ARG A 132 6.59 -6.44 -14.47
CA ARG A 132 7.71 -6.99 -15.24
C ARG A 132 8.94 -7.31 -14.39
N GLN A 133 9.32 -6.40 -13.48
CA GLN A 133 10.46 -6.63 -12.58
C GLN A 133 10.21 -7.77 -11.61
N MET A 134 9.00 -7.84 -11.04
CA MET A 134 8.62 -8.94 -10.15
C MET A 134 8.66 -10.29 -10.88
N GLN A 135 8.11 -10.40 -12.08
CA GLN A 135 8.11 -11.65 -12.85
C GLN A 135 9.52 -12.05 -13.28
N LYS A 136 10.29 -11.10 -13.82
CA LYS A 136 11.63 -11.37 -14.39
C LYS A 136 12.64 -11.80 -13.33
N ASN A 137 12.65 -11.11 -12.17
CA ASN A 137 13.73 -11.24 -11.21
C ASN A 137 13.33 -11.95 -9.91
N TRP A 138 12.01 -11.99 -9.60
CA TRP A 138 11.55 -12.37 -8.26
C TRP A 138 10.56 -13.53 -8.26
N ASN A 139 10.29 -14.18 -9.40
CA ASN A 139 9.28 -15.26 -9.49
C ASN A 139 7.97 -14.85 -8.79
N ALA A 140 7.57 -13.61 -8.94
CA ALA A 140 6.38 -13.03 -8.34
C ALA A 140 5.53 -12.30 -9.39
N LYS A 141 4.23 -12.24 -9.19
CA LYS A 141 3.28 -11.51 -10.04
C LYS A 141 2.55 -10.49 -9.20
N LEU A 142 2.50 -9.25 -9.69
CA LEU A 142 1.72 -8.18 -9.10
C LEU A 142 0.23 -8.40 -9.35
N LEU A 143 -0.59 -8.32 -8.31
CA LEU A 143 -2.04 -8.47 -8.41
C LEU A 143 -2.79 -7.16 -8.10
N ALA A 144 -2.41 -6.45 -7.03
CA ALA A 144 -3.05 -5.20 -6.64
C ALA A 144 -2.04 -4.15 -6.19
N ILE A 145 -2.42 -2.88 -6.31
CA ILE A 145 -1.72 -1.73 -5.77
C ILE A 145 -2.69 -0.91 -4.93
N GLY A 146 -2.30 -0.58 -3.71
CA GLY A 146 -3.05 0.29 -2.81
C GLY A 146 -2.10 1.16 -2.01
N GLY A 147 -2.60 1.84 -0.99
CA GLY A 147 -1.76 2.70 -0.16
C GLY A 147 -2.29 2.84 1.27
N ASN A 148 -1.53 3.54 2.07
CA ASN A 148 -1.90 3.99 3.40
C ASN A 148 -2.28 5.49 3.37
N PRO A 149 -2.90 6.05 4.42
CA PRO A 149 -3.06 7.50 4.57
C PRO A 149 -1.76 8.26 4.39
N PRO A 150 -1.80 9.59 4.12
CA PRO A 150 -0.61 10.39 3.88
C PRO A 150 0.45 10.19 4.96
N GLN A 151 1.68 9.97 4.52
CA GLN A 151 2.83 9.77 5.40
C GLN A 151 3.30 11.12 5.94
N VAL A 152 3.13 11.34 7.25
CA VAL A 152 3.33 12.62 7.93
C VAL A 152 4.28 12.48 9.11
N PHE A 153 4.71 13.61 9.67
CA PHE A 153 5.65 13.61 10.79
C PHE A 153 4.90 13.57 12.14
N TRP A 154 5.23 12.60 12.97
CA TRP A 154 4.82 12.44 14.35
C TRP A 154 5.99 12.78 15.25
N CYS A 155 5.88 13.80 16.10
CA CYS A 155 7.01 14.33 16.87
C CYS A 155 6.75 14.34 18.37
N ARG A 156 7.81 14.07 19.15
CA ARG A 156 7.80 14.08 20.63
C ARG A 156 7.61 15.49 21.20
N SER A 157 7.94 16.52 20.44
CA SER A 157 7.75 17.94 20.78
C SER A 157 6.85 18.61 19.75
N VAL A 158 6.19 19.69 20.11
CA VAL A 158 5.45 20.51 19.17
C VAL A 158 6.45 21.24 18.27
N LEU A 159 6.29 21.09 16.95
CA LEU A 159 7.09 21.81 15.97
C LEU A 159 6.48 23.20 15.69
N GLY A 160 7.30 24.16 15.28
CA GLY A 160 6.82 25.44 14.74
C GLY A 160 6.71 25.44 13.21
N GLY A 161 7.13 24.34 12.54
CA GLY A 161 7.10 24.16 11.10
C GLY A 161 8.24 23.30 10.58
N LEU A 162 8.40 23.26 9.26
CA LEU A 162 9.36 22.39 8.55
C LEU A 162 10.81 22.59 9.01
N ASN A 163 11.20 23.84 9.25
CA ASN A 163 12.59 24.17 9.63
C ASN A 163 13.01 23.57 10.98
N ASP A 164 12.05 23.26 11.86
CA ASP A 164 12.33 22.67 13.18
C ASP A 164 12.77 21.20 13.07
N LEU A 165 12.64 20.60 11.90
CA LEU A 165 13.19 19.26 11.62
C LEU A 165 14.71 19.28 11.44
N LYS A 166 15.31 20.42 11.14
CA LYS A 166 16.77 20.53 10.99
C LYS A 166 17.49 20.08 12.26
N GLY A 167 18.46 19.18 12.10
CA GLY A 167 19.23 18.59 13.20
C GLY A 167 18.49 17.50 13.99
N LYS A 168 17.20 17.29 13.78
CA LYS A 168 16.44 16.22 14.46
C LYS A 168 16.71 14.84 13.86
N LYS A 169 16.65 13.82 14.69
CA LYS A 169 16.64 12.43 14.28
C LYS A 169 15.20 12.00 13.94
N VAL A 170 14.95 11.67 12.68
CA VAL A 170 13.62 11.31 12.19
C VAL A 170 13.63 9.89 11.66
N ARG A 171 12.76 9.04 12.20
CA ARG A 171 12.60 7.68 11.67
C ARG A 171 11.88 7.72 10.32
N VAL A 172 12.44 7.00 9.36
CA VAL A 172 11.89 6.74 8.03
C VAL A 172 11.97 5.25 7.69
N PHE A 173 11.29 4.82 6.62
CA PHE A 173 11.28 3.43 6.21
C PHE A 173 11.74 3.20 4.77
N ASN A 174 12.00 4.25 3.98
CA ASN A 174 12.52 4.14 2.62
C ASN A 174 13.59 5.20 2.30
N ASN A 175 14.25 5.04 1.16
CA ASN A 175 15.36 5.91 0.77
C ASN A 175 14.88 7.31 0.35
N THR A 176 13.72 7.43 -0.29
CA THR A 176 13.24 8.72 -0.81
C THR A 176 12.85 9.68 0.32
N MET A 177 12.33 9.17 1.44
CA MET A 177 12.15 9.94 2.66
C MET A 177 13.47 10.37 3.27
N ARG A 178 14.51 9.53 3.19
CA ARG A 178 15.88 9.90 3.61
C ARG A 178 16.42 11.04 2.75
N ASP A 179 16.22 10.99 1.43
CA ASP A 179 16.65 12.05 0.52
C ASP A 179 15.97 13.38 0.90
N PHE A 180 14.64 13.36 1.12
CA PHE A 180 13.88 14.53 1.55
C PHE A 180 14.42 15.11 2.86
N LEU A 181 14.64 14.28 3.88
CA LEU A 181 15.18 14.71 5.18
C LEU A 181 16.59 15.25 5.08
N SER A 182 17.43 14.64 4.26
CA SER A 182 18.80 15.14 4.01
C SER A 182 18.76 16.55 3.42
N GLY A 183 17.80 16.84 2.53
CA GLY A 183 17.60 18.17 1.95
C GLY A 183 17.18 19.23 2.98
N ILE A 184 16.56 18.84 4.10
CA ILE A 184 16.22 19.74 5.23
C ILE A 184 17.39 19.88 6.21
N GLY A 185 18.36 18.97 6.18
CA GLY A 185 19.41 18.87 7.20
C GLY A 185 18.97 18.10 8.46
N ALA A 186 17.97 17.22 8.34
CA ALA A 186 17.58 16.26 9.38
C ALA A 186 18.35 14.95 9.24
N THR A 187 18.47 14.19 10.33
CA THR A 187 19.10 12.88 10.34
C THR A 187 18.06 11.79 10.18
N ALA A 188 18.07 11.08 9.06
CA ALA A 188 17.18 9.95 8.83
C ALA A 188 17.67 8.68 9.54
N VAL A 189 16.78 8.03 10.31
CA VAL A 189 17.05 6.77 11.02
C VAL A 189 16.11 5.71 10.46
N SER A 190 16.66 4.62 9.89
CA SER A 190 15.86 3.51 9.39
C SER A 190 15.60 2.50 10.50
N MET A 191 14.34 2.15 10.75
CA MET A 191 13.95 1.08 11.68
C MET A 191 12.58 0.50 11.31
N ALA A 192 12.32 -0.75 11.73
CA ALA A 192 11.05 -1.43 11.49
C ALA A 192 9.88 -0.71 12.18
N PHE A 193 8.65 -0.93 11.67
CA PHE A 193 7.46 -0.23 12.16
C PHE A 193 7.19 -0.50 13.66
N GLY A 194 7.32 -1.76 14.09
CA GLY A 194 7.08 -2.15 15.48
C GLY A 194 8.10 -1.58 16.49
N GLU A 195 9.27 -1.12 16.03
CA GLU A 195 10.33 -0.55 16.88
C GLU A 195 10.11 0.95 17.17
N VAL A 196 9.17 1.60 16.47
CA VAL A 196 9.07 3.07 16.48
C VAL A 196 8.52 3.61 17.80
N VAL A 197 7.48 3.00 18.39
CA VAL A 197 6.91 3.43 19.66
C VAL A 197 7.95 3.36 20.80
N PRO A 198 8.67 2.25 21.00
CA PRO A 198 9.79 2.20 21.94
C PRO A 198 10.88 3.25 21.66
N ALA A 199 11.25 3.46 20.39
CA ALA A 199 12.30 4.41 20.02
C ALA A 199 11.88 5.87 20.27
N LEU A 200 10.64 6.25 19.98
CA LEU A 200 10.08 7.56 20.34
C LEU A 200 10.02 7.73 21.86
N SER A 201 9.50 6.74 22.58
CA SER A 201 9.41 6.79 24.05
C SER A 201 10.79 6.98 24.70
N ALA A 202 11.79 6.23 24.27
CA ALA A 202 13.17 6.31 24.78
C ALA A 202 13.96 7.54 24.27
N GLY A 203 13.44 8.31 23.30
CA GLY A 203 14.15 9.44 22.71
C GLY A 203 15.31 9.08 21.79
N VAL A 204 15.32 7.88 21.24
CA VAL A 204 16.27 7.44 20.20
C VAL A 204 16.05 8.26 18.93
N VAL A 205 14.80 8.59 18.63
CA VAL A 205 14.38 9.52 17.58
C VAL A 205 13.49 10.62 18.14
N ASP A 206 13.56 11.81 17.51
CA ASP A 206 12.76 12.98 17.89
C ASP A 206 11.38 12.96 17.23
N CYS A 207 11.35 12.49 15.99
CA CYS A 207 10.14 12.34 15.17
C CYS A 207 10.18 11.01 14.42
N ALA A 208 9.03 10.63 13.88
CA ALA A 208 8.92 9.47 12.99
C ALA A 208 7.89 9.73 11.89
N VAL A 209 8.06 9.11 10.72
CA VAL A 209 7.14 9.22 9.59
C VAL A 209 6.30 7.95 9.50
N THR A 210 4.98 8.14 9.45
CA THR A 210 3.98 7.12 9.10
C THR A 210 2.67 7.77 8.69
N GLY A 211 1.70 6.96 8.25
CA GLY A 211 0.37 7.43 7.88
C GLY A 211 -0.33 8.19 9.01
N SER A 212 -1.03 9.27 8.66
CA SER A 212 -1.74 10.13 9.62
C SER A 212 -2.71 9.36 10.51
N LEU A 213 -3.39 8.34 10.00
CA LEU A 213 -4.26 7.48 10.79
C LEU A 213 -3.56 6.17 11.22
N SER A 214 -2.58 5.67 10.46
CA SER A 214 -1.84 4.46 10.84
C SER A 214 -0.99 4.66 12.10
N GLY A 215 -0.44 5.86 12.31
CA GLY A 215 0.22 6.20 13.58
C GLY A 215 -0.78 6.20 14.75
N ASN A 216 -1.98 6.71 14.52
CA ASN A 216 -3.06 6.71 15.52
C ASN A 216 -3.45 5.29 15.96
N THR A 217 -3.73 4.41 14.99
CA THR A 217 -4.12 3.01 15.28
C THR A 217 -2.99 2.20 15.93
N ALA A 218 -1.73 2.57 15.66
CA ALA A 218 -0.53 1.93 16.22
C ALA A 218 -0.08 2.51 17.57
N GLY A 219 -0.84 3.43 18.18
CA GLY A 219 -0.54 3.97 19.52
C GLY A 219 0.52 5.07 19.56
N TRP A 220 0.89 5.67 18.42
CA TRP A 220 1.90 6.74 18.38
C TRP A 220 1.49 8.01 19.14
N PRO A 221 0.18 8.35 19.27
CA PRO A 221 -0.25 9.47 20.13
C PRO A 221 0.20 9.37 21.59
N GLU A 222 0.45 8.17 22.08
CA GLU A 222 0.87 7.95 23.48
C GLU A 222 2.32 8.42 23.74
N VAL A 223 3.14 8.53 22.68
CA VAL A 223 4.57 8.86 22.77
C VAL A 223 4.97 10.11 21.97
N THR A 224 3.99 10.77 21.34
CA THR A 224 4.18 12.01 20.56
C THR A 224 3.27 13.13 21.08
N LYS A 225 3.60 14.38 20.75
CA LYS A 225 2.82 15.57 21.14
C LYS A 225 2.26 16.32 19.95
N SER A 226 2.87 16.17 18.78
CA SER A 226 2.41 16.86 17.57
C SER A 226 2.48 15.98 16.33
N LEU A 227 1.59 16.29 15.40
CA LEU A 227 1.56 15.81 14.05
C LEU A 227 1.78 17.01 13.12
N TYR A 228 2.77 16.91 12.22
CA TYR A 228 3.01 17.89 11.17
C TYR A 228 2.63 17.28 9.83
N PRO A 229 1.53 17.73 9.19
CA PRO A 229 0.87 17.04 8.08
C PRO A 229 1.49 17.32 6.72
N MET A 230 2.78 17.65 6.65
CA MET A 230 3.50 17.68 5.38
C MET A 230 3.66 16.26 4.86
N SER A 231 2.97 15.92 3.79
CA SER A 231 2.95 14.57 3.24
C SER A 231 4.26 14.20 2.53
N LEU A 232 4.77 13.02 2.87
CA LEU A 232 5.91 12.37 2.23
C LEU A 232 5.47 11.12 1.41
N GLY A 233 4.28 11.12 0.84
CA GLY A 233 3.75 10.03 0.03
C GLY A 233 2.66 9.23 0.74
N TRP A 234 2.39 8.03 0.23
CA TRP A 234 1.21 7.22 0.55
C TRP A 234 1.56 5.82 1.05
N SER A 235 2.85 5.50 1.20
CA SER A 235 3.33 4.16 1.56
C SER A 235 2.58 3.09 0.75
N ILE A 236 2.93 3.02 -0.54
CA ILE A 236 2.23 2.18 -1.49
C ILE A 236 2.44 0.71 -1.19
N ASN A 237 1.34 0.03 -0.99
CA ASN A 237 1.27 -1.40 -0.76
C ASN A 237 0.95 -2.14 -2.05
N VAL A 238 1.53 -3.30 -2.20
CA VAL A 238 1.19 -4.23 -3.28
C VAL A 238 0.76 -5.57 -2.71
N LEU A 239 -0.18 -6.22 -3.38
CA LEU A 239 -0.44 -7.64 -3.23
C LEU A 239 0.26 -8.37 -4.37
N ALA A 240 1.16 -9.27 -4.03
CA ALA A 240 1.85 -10.11 -4.98
C ALA A 240 1.64 -11.61 -4.69
N VAL A 241 1.73 -12.43 -5.71
CA VAL A 241 1.65 -13.89 -5.61
C VAL A 241 2.95 -14.51 -6.13
N ASN A 242 3.39 -15.62 -5.53
CA ASN A 242 4.45 -16.44 -6.11
C ASN A 242 4.04 -16.91 -7.51
N LEU A 243 4.84 -16.62 -8.53
CA LEU A 243 4.49 -16.88 -9.92
C LEU A 243 4.34 -18.38 -10.21
N THR A 244 5.14 -19.22 -9.56
CA THR A 244 5.02 -20.68 -9.68
C THR A 244 3.70 -21.18 -9.09
N THR A 245 3.33 -20.68 -7.91
CA THR A 245 2.00 -20.96 -7.32
C THR A 245 0.89 -20.50 -8.26
N TRP A 246 0.95 -19.26 -8.76
CA TRP A 246 -0.04 -18.71 -9.65
C TRP A 246 -0.25 -19.55 -10.90
N ASN A 247 0.83 -19.96 -11.56
CA ASN A 247 0.78 -20.73 -12.81
C ASN A 247 0.26 -22.17 -12.66
N ARG A 248 0.22 -22.69 -11.42
CA ARG A 248 -0.35 -24.01 -11.10
C ARG A 248 -1.84 -23.96 -10.80
N LEU A 249 -2.42 -22.76 -10.56
CA LEU A 249 -3.83 -22.64 -10.28
C LEU A 249 -4.67 -22.93 -11.53
N ASP A 250 -5.80 -23.59 -11.32
CA ASP A 250 -6.86 -23.74 -12.33
C ASP A 250 -7.25 -22.33 -12.84
N LYS A 251 -7.50 -22.21 -14.14
CA LYS A 251 -7.86 -20.93 -14.76
C LYS A 251 -9.07 -20.27 -14.11
N ARG A 252 -10.06 -21.05 -13.67
CA ARG A 252 -11.25 -20.53 -12.96
C ARG A 252 -10.89 -19.91 -11.63
N VAL A 253 -9.91 -20.50 -10.92
CA VAL A 253 -9.39 -19.94 -9.65
C VAL A 253 -8.63 -18.65 -9.94
N GLN A 254 -7.79 -18.61 -10.98
CA GLN A 254 -7.10 -17.38 -11.37
C GLN A 254 -8.09 -16.26 -11.72
N ASP A 255 -9.12 -16.55 -12.52
CA ASP A 255 -10.12 -15.56 -12.93
C ASP A 255 -10.95 -15.07 -11.74
N PHE A 256 -11.36 -15.97 -10.84
CA PHE A 256 -12.01 -15.63 -9.59
C PHE A 256 -11.12 -14.69 -8.74
N MET A 257 -9.87 -15.08 -8.51
CA MET A 257 -8.93 -14.28 -7.73
C MET A 257 -8.70 -12.88 -8.34
N LEU A 258 -8.57 -12.78 -9.67
CA LEU A 258 -8.41 -11.48 -10.34
C LEU A 258 -9.63 -10.58 -10.15
N GLY A 259 -10.84 -11.13 -10.17
CA GLY A 259 -12.08 -10.40 -9.90
C GLY A 259 -12.14 -9.87 -8.46
N GLU A 260 -11.91 -10.74 -7.48
CA GLU A 260 -11.92 -10.39 -6.06
C GLU A 260 -10.81 -9.41 -5.69
N VAL A 261 -9.60 -9.63 -6.23
CA VAL A 261 -8.46 -8.73 -6.00
C VAL A 261 -8.69 -7.35 -6.62
N LYS A 262 -9.38 -7.25 -7.76
CA LYS A 262 -9.75 -5.94 -8.33
C LYS A 262 -10.73 -5.17 -7.45
N ALA A 263 -11.71 -5.86 -6.87
CA ALA A 263 -12.62 -5.27 -5.89
C ALA A 263 -11.87 -4.83 -4.61
N TYR A 264 -10.97 -5.67 -4.12
CA TYR A 264 -10.09 -5.36 -2.99
C TYR A 264 -9.22 -4.13 -3.26
N GLU A 265 -8.58 -4.04 -4.43
CA GLU A 265 -7.78 -2.87 -4.83
C GLU A 265 -8.59 -1.57 -4.81
N ASN A 266 -9.81 -1.59 -5.37
CA ASN A 266 -10.69 -0.41 -5.36
C ASN A 266 -11.11 -0.04 -3.93
N LYS A 267 -11.35 -1.04 -3.08
CA LYS A 267 -11.67 -0.82 -1.65
C LYS A 267 -10.50 -0.16 -0.94
N MET A 268 -9.25 -0.64 -1.12
CA MET A 268 -8.06 -0.03 -0.51
C MET A 268 -7.95 1.47 -0.81
N TRP A 269 -8.14 1.88 -2.08
CA TRP A 269 -8.10 3.29 -2.44
C TRP A 269 -9.25 4.11 -1.84
N ALA A 270 -10.44 3.52 -1.71
CA ALA A 270 -11.57 4.17 -1.02
C ALA A 270 -11.33 4.29 0.48
N THR A 271 -10.81 3.24 1.13
CA THR A 271 -10.43 3.24 2.54
C THR A 271 -9.37 4.29 2.83
N LEU A 272 -8.33 4.39 2.00
CA LEU A 272 -7.28 5.39 2.12
C LEU A 272 -7.85 6.82 2.16
N LYS A 273 -8.74 7.17 1.22
CA LYS A 273 -9.38 8.49 1.17
C LYS A 273 -10.24 8.77 2.41
N LYS A 274 -11.00 7.78 2.86
CA LYS A 274 -11.80 7.89 4.08
C LYS A 274 -10.92 8.07 5.31
N ALA A 275 -9.84 7.29 5.42
CA ALA A 275 -8.91 7.37 6.51
C ALA A 275 -8.18 8.73 6.56
N ASP A 276 -7.83 9.29 5.40
CA ASP A 276 -7.25 10.63 5.30
C ASP A 276 -8.24 11.70 5.78
N ALA A 277 -9.49 11.62 5.36
CA ALA A 277 -10.53 12.56 5.77
C ALA A 277 -10.85 12.51 7.27
N GLU A 278 -10.71 11.36 7.94
CA GLU A 278 -10.98 11.20 9.37
C GLU A 278 -9.75 11.42 10.27
N ALA A 279 -8.54 11.46 9.69
CA ALA A 279 -7.30 11.45 10.45
C ALA A 279 -7.20 12.60 11.46
N ASP A 280 -7.50 13.83 11.03
CA ASP A 280 -7.43 15.02 11.89
C ASP A 280 -8.44 14.94 13.05
N SER A 281 -9.66 14.47 12.77
CA SER A 281 -10.68 14.29 13.80
C SER A 281 -10.24 13.28 14.84
N CYS A 282 -9.79 12.10 14.43
CA CYS A 282 -9.28 11.08 15.36
C CYS A 282 -8.11 11.62 16.19
N ASN A 283 -7.13 12.24 15.56
CA ASN A 283 -5.92 12.70 16.22
C ASN A 283 -6.15 13.87 17.18
N THR A 284 -7.20 14.68 16.96
CA THR A 284 -7.56 15.80 17.84
C THR A 284 -8.71 15.52 18.80
N GLY A 285 -9.16 14.27 18.89
CA GLY A 285 -10.23 13.87 19.83
C GLY A 285 -11.63 14.29 19.39
N LYS A 286 -11.85 14.49 18.09
CA LYS A 286 -13.14 14.93 17.51
C LYS A 286 -13.83 13.80 16.76
N GLN A 287 -15.11 14.00 16.44
CA GLN A 287 -15.87 13.13 15.54
C GLN A 287 -15.99 13.78 14.15
N PRO A 288 -16.13 13.00 13.06
CA PRO A 288 -16.15 11.53 13.04
C PRO A 288 -14.76 10.91 13.22
N CYS A 289 -14.70 9.78 13.93
CA CYS A 289 -13.52 8.94 14.09
C CYS A 289 -14.00 7.47 14.13
N THR A 290 -14.15 6.86 12.95
CA THR A 290 -14.72 5.50 12.82
C THR A 290 -13.65 4.45 12.55
N MET A 291 -12.46 4.86 12.11
CA MET A 291 -11.37 3.97 11.71
C MET A 291 -10.14 4.08 12.60
N GLY A 292 -10.14 5.00 13.57
CA GLY A 292 -9.04 5.24 14.49
C GLY A 292 -9.49 5.30 15.94
N LYS A 293 -8.62 5.87 16.78
CA LYS A 293 -8.87 6.14 18.20
C LYS A 293 -8.89 7.64 18.45
N LEU A 294 -9.77 8.11 19.33
CA LEU A 294 -9.74 9.51 19.78
C LEU A 294 -8.44 9.77 20.55
N ALA A 295 -7.65 10.73 20.10
CA ALA A 295 -6.38 11.13 20.69
C ALA A 295 -6.38 12.63 20.99
N ASN A 296 -5.30 13.14 21.58
CA ASN A 296 -5.14 14.56 21.86
C ASN A 296 -3.77 15.03 21.37
N ILE A 297 -3.63 15.10 20.03
CA ILE A 297 -2.40 15.50 19.34
C ILE A 297 -2.57 16.94 18.82
N THR A 298 -1.54 17.76 18.97
CA THR A 298 -1.47 19.06 18.33
C THR A 298 -1.14 18.90 16.85
N ILE A 299 -2.05 19.29 15.96
CA ILE A 299 -1.77 19.38 14.53
C ILE A 299 -1.13 20.74 14.24
N VAL A 300 0.07 20.71 13.69
CA VAL A 300 0.84 21.92 13.33
C VAL A 300 0.56 22.23 11.86
N PRO A 301 -0.07 23.37 11.53
CA PRO A 301 -0.44 23.67 10.15
C PRO A 301 0.81 23.87 9.26
N VAL A 302 0.78 23.32 8.06
CA VAL A 302 1.78 23.59 7.02
C VAL A 302 1.59 25.03 6.53
N LYS A 303 2.64 25.86 6.62
CA LYS A 303 2.60 27.24 6.18
C LYS A 303 2.69 27.34 4.66
N PRO A 304 2.05 28.33 4.00
CA PRO A 304 2.12 28.48 2.55
C PRO A 304 3.56 28.55 1.99
N ALA A 305 4.47 29.20 2.67
CA ALA A 305 5.88 29.29 2.28
C ALA A 305 6.61 27.93 2.31
N GLU A 306 6.12 26.97 3.11
CA GLU A 306 6.69 25.64 3.23
C GLU A 306 6.31 24.74 2.05
N ALA A 307 5.22 25.05 1.33
CA ALA A 307 4.85 24.35 0.11
C ALA A 307 5.89 24.55 -1.02
N GLU A 308 6.45 25.76 -1.14
CA GLU A 308 7.53 26.02 -2.11
C GLU A 308 8.83 25.31 -1.69
N THR A 309 9.13 25.29 -0.39
CA THR A 309 10.28 24.54 0.13
C THR A 309 10.12 23.03 -0.12
N HIS A 310 8.93 22.50 0.12
CA HIS A 310 8.60 21.10 -0.17
C HIS A 310 8.86 20.77 -1.66
N LYS A 311 8.36 21.58 -2.58
CA LYS A 311 8.57 21.40 -4.02
C LYS A 311 10.06 21.37 -4.38
N LYS A 312 10.85 22.32 -3.86
CA LYS A 312 12.31 22.36 -4.07
C LYS A 312 13.02 21.11 -3.52
N LEU A 313 12.58 20.59 -2.38
CA LEU A 313 13.12 19.34 -1.81
C LEU A 313 12.78 18.13 -2.68
N VAL A 314 11.57 18.06 -3.19
CA VAL A 314 11.15 16.99 -4.12
C VAL A 314 12.02 17.03 -5.38
N GLU A 315 12.15 18.18 -6.02
CA GLU A 315 12.89 18.31 -7.27
C GLU A 315 14.42 18.14 -7.06
N GLY A 316 14.99 18.80 -6.04
CA GLY A 316 16.42 18.89 -5.83
C GLY A 316 17.03 17.74 -5.03
N ALA A 317 16.26 17.09 -4.17
CA ALA A 317 16.76 16.01 -3.31
C ALA A 317 16.16 14.65 -3.67
N VAL A 318 14.83 14.56 -3.70
CA VAL A 318 14.13 13.28 -3.89
C VAL A 318 14.31 12.74 -5.30
N LEU A 319 13.96 13.54 -6.33
CA LEU A 319 14.08 13.11 -7.73
C LEU A 319 15.55 12.90 -8.13
N ALA A 320 16.46 13.73 -7.64
CA ALA A 320 17.89 13.57 -7.89
C ALA A 320 18.46 12.30 -7.21
N GLY A 321 18.08 12.06 -5.95
CA GLY A 321 18.48 10.86 -5.22
C GLY A 321 17.95 9.58 -5.86
N PHE A 322 16.68 9.58 -6.28
CA PHE A 322 16.08 8.50 -7.04
C PHE A 322 16.83 8.27 -8.37
N ALA A 323 17.06 9.32 -9.16
CA ALA A 323 17.73 9.20 -10.45
C ALA A 323 19.10 8.55 -10.30
N LYS A 324 19.88 8.98 -9.29
CA LYS A 324 21.20 8.41 -9.01
C LYS A 324 21.16 6.92 -8.68
N ARG A 325 20.16 6.45 -7.93
CA ARG A 325 20.00 5.02 -7.61
C ARG A 325 19.44 4.21 -8.77
N CYS A 326 18.51 4.80 -9.52
CA CYS A 326 17.77 4.15 -10.59
C CYS A 326 18.61 3.93 -11.85
N GLY A 327 19.50 4.88 -12.19
CA GLY A 327 20.28 4.84 -13.41
C GLY A 327 19.49 5.25 -14.66
N ALA A 328 20.18 5.45 -15.77
CA ALA A 328 19.63 6.12 -16.96
C ALA A 328 18.40 5.41 -17.57
N GLU A 329 18.44 4.08 -17.71
CA GLU A 329 17.34 3.29 -18.28
C GLU A 329 16.09 3.39 -17.40
N CYS A 330 16.23 3.17 -16.11
CA CYS A 330 15.17 3.24 -15.14
C CYS A 330 14.55 4.65 -15.04
N VAL A 331 15.37 5.69 -15.07
CA VAL A 331 14.92 7.11 -15.11
C VAL A 331 14.14 7.39 -16.38
N ALA A 332 14.57 6.90 -17.54
CA ALA A 332 13.85 7.07 -18.80
C ALA A 332 12.47 6.37 -18.74
N GLU A 333 12.40 5.17 -18.18
CA GLU A 333 11.15 4.44 -17.98
C GLU A 333 10.22 5.18 -17.01
N TRP A 334 10.74 5.68 -15.89
CA TRP A 334 9.99 6.49 -14.93
C TRP A 334 9.45 7.78 -15.54
N ASN A 335 10.27 8.53 -16.28
CA ASN A 335 9.87 9.76 -16.94
C ASN A 335 8.76 9.54 -17.99
N ASN A 336 8.76 8.38 -18.65
CA ASN A 336 7.74 8.00 -19.64
C ASN A 336 6.44 7.46 -19.03
N THR A 337 6.43 7.14 -17.76
CA THR A 337 5.29 6.58 -17.02
C THR A 337 4.81 7.54 -15.93
N VAL A 338 5.33 7.44 -14.71
CA VAL A 338 4.96 8.28 -13.57
C VAL A 338 5.21 9.75 -13.86
N GLY A 339 6.40 10.08 -14.39
CA GLY A 339 6.76 11.45 -14.71
C GLY A 339 5.77 12.09 -15.68
N LYS A 340 5.41 11.37 -16.75
CA LYS A 340 4.39 11.81 -17.72
C LYS A 340 3.01 11.94 -17.08
N ALA A 341 2.58 10.98 -16.27
CA ALA A 341 1.27 10.97 -15.62
C ALA A 341 1.10 12.13 -14.61
N LEU A 342 2.20 12.53 -13.94
CA LEU A 342 2.19 13.55 -12.90
C LEU A 342 2.72 14.93 -13.36
N GLY A 343 3.20 15.05 -14.60
CA GLY A 343 3.81 16.26 -15.10
C GLY A 343 5.17 16.58 -14.43
N LEU A 344 5.91 15.54 -14.00
CA LEU A 344 7.20 15.62 -13.34
C LEU A 344 8.30 15.04 -14.23
N ARG A 345 9.55 15.42 -13.93
CA ARG A 345 10.72 14.88 -14.63
C ARG A 345 11.89 14.65 -13.66
N ALA A 346 12.31 13.41 -13.51
CA ALA A 346 13.55 13.09 -12.84
C ALA A 346 14.74 13.52 -13.72
N PRO A 347 15.80 14.10 -13.13
CA PRO A 347 17.00 14.49 -13.87
C PRO A 347 17.76 13.28 -14.40
N ALA A 348 18.74 13.49 -15.25
CA ALA A 348 19.72 12.46 -15.58
C ALA A 348 20.47 12.04 -14.30
N PRO A 349 20.83 10.75 -14.15
CA PRO A 349 21.52 10.24 -12.98
C PRO A 349 22.95 10.79 -12.82
#